data_1163b9657e872d9174abc806d4a816e4
#
_entry.id   1163b9657e872d9174abc806d4a816e4
#
_cell.length_a   1.000
_cell.length_b   1.000
_cell.length_c   1.000
_cell.angle_alpha   90.00
_cell.angle_beta   90.00
_cell.angle_gamma   90.00
#
_symmetry.space_group_name_H-M   'P 1'
#
loop_
_entity.id
_entity.type
_entity.pdbx_description
1 polymer ?
#
loop_
_entity_poly.entity_id
_entity_poly.type
_entity_poly.pdbx_seq_one_letter_code
_entity_poly.pdbx_strand_id
1 'polypeptide(L)'
;MINTKPQSYADGDTELAGEFFVDTAEPSGRRPGVMLVHGGAGLDDHARQQARRYAELGYVVLACDMFGRDIAGGPRERIIALLTEMRDDPDRLVRRARAGLDLLSRVQTLDERMAVVGFCFGGLAALQLARSGAPIAAAVSIHGSLAASVHAEPGQVRARLLVCHGALDPHVPVADVIAFAEEMNAAGAYWQLNMYGGAQHGFTHTDAKPGAIPGVAYHEQADTLSFAATRDFLARAFDNAR
;
A
#
# COMPACT_ATOMS: atom_id res chain seq x y z
N MET A 1 -15.08 7.49 16.65
CA MET A 1 -13.84 7.15 17.44
C MET A 1 -13.22 5.91 16.83
N ILE A 2 -11.94 5.94 16.48
CA ILE A 2 -11.27 4.78 15.87
C ILE A 2 -10.93 3.76 16.96
N ASN A 3 -11.52 2.58 16.86
CA ASN A 3 -11.16 1.39 17.64
C ASN A 3 -10.03 0.63 16.91
N THR A 4 -9.03 0.19 17.68
CA THR A 4 -7.89 -0.57 17.15
C THR A 4 -7.84 -1.95 17.79
N LYS A 5 -7.54 -2.98 16.99
CA LYS A 5 -7.44 -4.35 17.46
C LYS A 5 -6.26 -5.06 16.79
N PRO A 6 -5.22 -5.42 17.56
CA PRO A 6 -4.15 -6.29 17.06
C PRO A 6 -4.71 -7.64 16.60
N GLN A 7 -4.17 -8.17 15.51
CA GLN A 7 -4.60 -9.45 14.95
C GLN A 7 -3.41 -10.22 14.40
N SER A 8 -3.17 -11.41 14.95
CA SER A 8 -2.17 -12.34 14.42
C SER A 8 -2.74 -13.10 13.22
N TYR A 9 -1.88 -13.39 12.26
CA TYR A 9 -2.12 -14.25 11.11
C TYR A 9 -0.79 -14.88 10.66
N ALA A 10 -0.79 -15.67 9.61
CA ALA A 10 0.41 -16.37 9.18
C ALA A 10 0.52 -16.43 7.64
N ASP A 11 1.75 -16.53 7.16
CA ASP A 11 2.12 -16.95 5.82
C ASP A 11 3.08 -18.13 5.95
N GLY A 12 2.56 -19.37 5.77
CA GLY A 12 3.27 -20.58 6.12
C GLY A 12 3.68 -20.57 7.59
N ASP A 13 4.96 -20.78 7.86
CA ASP A 13 5.53 -20.81 9.22
C ASP A 13 5.86 -19.41 9.77
N THR A 14 5.64 -18.35 9.00
CA THR A 14 5.90 -16.98 9.45
C THR A 14 4.68 -16.39 10.15
N GLU A 15 4.81 -16.13 11.46
CA GLU A 15 3.79 -15.40 12.22
C GLU A 15 3.87 -13.91 11.91
N LEU A 16 2.72 -13.31 11.64
CA LEU A 16 2.52 -11.91 11.26
C LEU A 16 1.61 -11.22 12.28
N ALA A 17 1.86 -9.95 12.54
CA ALA A 17 1.11 -9.15 13.51
C ALA A 17 0.54 -7.88 12.87
N GLY A 18 -0.67 -7.99 12.30
CA GLY A 18 -1.40 -6.85 11.79
C GLY A 18 -2.25 -6.16 12.85
N GLU A 19 -2.87 -5.04 12.47
CA GLU A 19 -3.76 -4.28 13.34
C GLU A 19 -4.97 -3.77 12.56
N PHE A 20 -6.18 -4.03 13.06
CA PHE A 20 -7.41 -3.47 12.51
C PHE A 20 -7.69 -2.07 13.07
N PHE A 21 -8.22 -1.19 12.22
CA PHE A 21 -8.70 0.15 12.54
C PHE A 21 -10.11 0.31 12.01
N VAL A 22 -11.07 0.64 12.88
CA VAL A 22 -12.49 0.76 12.54
C VAL A 22 -13.11 1.94 13.25
N ASP A 23 -13.79 2.84 12.53
CA ASP A 23 -14.57 3.88 13.18
C ASP A 23 -15.87 3.30 13.74
N THR A 24 -16.03 3.41 15.06
CA THR A 24 -17.23 2.95 15.78
C THR A 24 -18.36 3.99 15.77
N ALA A 25 -18.10 5.23 15.34
CA ALA A 25 -19.13 6.25 15.18
C ALA A 25 -19.93 6.09 13.88
N GLU A 26 -19.41 5.34 12.90
CA GLU A 26 -20.10 5.07 11.66
C GLU A 26 -21.32 4.12 11.87
N PRO A 27 -22.40 4.31 11.10
CA PRO A 27 -23.59 3.48 11.20
C PRO A 27 -23.28 2.00 11.04
N SER A 28 -24.04 1.15 11.72
CA SER A 28 -23.98 -0.30 11.55
C SER A 28 -24.30 -0.68 10.10
N GLY A 29 -23.38 -1.39 9.43
CA GLY A 29 -23.56 -1.82 8.05
C GLY A 29 -22.28 -2.47 7.52
N ARG A 30 -22.40 -3.08 6.32
CA ARG A 30 -21.22 -3.62 5.62
C ARG A 30 -20.48 -2.48 4.94
N ARG A 31 -19.17 -2.46 5.06
CA ARG A 31 -18.28 -1.39 4.58
C ARG A 31 -17.16 -1.94 3.71
N PRO A 32 -16.63 -1.14 2.77
CA PRO A 32 -15.44 -1.53 2.02
C PRO A 32 -14.23 -1.71 2.94
N GLY A 33 -13.35 -2.63 2.55
CA GLY A 33 -12.09 -2.88 3.24
C GLY A 33 -10.89 -2.24 2.57
N VAL A 34 -9.96 -1.72 3.36
CA VAL A 34 -8.67 -1.24 2.88
C VAL A 34 -7.56 -2.01 3.59
N MET A 35 -6.75 -2.74 2.84
CA MET A 35 -5.49 -3.26 3.36
C MET A 35 -4.41 -2.19 3.18
N LEU A 36 -3.84 -1.73 4.28
CA LEU A 36 -2.71 -0.81 4.27
C LEU A 36 -1.41 -1.60 4.40
N VAL A 37 -0.48 -1.39 3.48
CA VAL A 37 0.84 -2.01 3.49
C VAL A 37 1.90 -0.98 3.85
N HIS A 38 2.65 -1.27 4.91
CA HIS A 38 3.67 -0.39 5.48
C HIS A 38 4.90 -0.18 4.58
N GLY A 39 5.70 0.82 4.89
CA GLY A 39 7.00 1.08 4.28
C GLY A 39 8.13 0.18 4.79
N GLY A 40 9.37 0.56 4.50
CA GLY A 40 10.56 -0.20 4.87
C GLY A 40 10.81 -0.31 6.38
N ALA A 41 10.16 0.48 7.22
CA ALA A 41 10.31 0.41 8.68
C ALA A 41 9.43 -0.67 9.35
N GLY A 42 8.58 -1.36 8.58
CA GLY A 42 7.60 -2.28 9.12
C GLY A 42 6.30 -1.57 9.53
N LEU A 43 5.48 -2.24 10.34
CA LEU A 43 4.23 -1.67 10.88
C LEU A 43 4.57 -0.67 12.01
N ASP A 44 5.04 0.51 11.61
CA ASP A 44 5.47 1.63 12.46
C ASP A 44 4.34 2.63 12.76
N ASP A 45 4.67 3.72 13.42
CA ASP A 45 3.70 4.77 13.76
C ASP A 45 3.18 5.50 12.52
N HIS A 46 3.99 5.67 11.47
CA HIS A 46 3.53 6.22 10.19
C HIS A 46 2.44 5.33 9.58
N ALA A 47 2.68 4.02 9.48
CA ALA A 47 1.69 3.08 8.93
C ALA A 47 0.39 3.09 9.76
N ARG A 48 0.49 3.14 11.10
CA ARG A 48 -0.68 3.25 11.99
C ARG A 48 -1.44 4.56 11.82
N GLN A 49 -0.74 5.69 11.69
CA GLN A 49 -1.35 7.00 11.42
C GLN A 49 -2.09 7.00 10.08
N GLN A 50 -1.48 6.47 9.04
CA GLN A 50 -2.13 6.35 7.73
C GLN A 50 -3.36 5.43 7.79
N ALA A 51 -3.28 4.28 8.48
CA ALA A 51 -4.42 3.38 8.66
C ALA A 51 -5.59 4.09 9.37
N ARG A 52 -5.31 4.90 10.38
CA ARG A 52 -6.31 5.70 11.07
C ARG A 52 -7.00 6.71 10.15
N ARG A 53 -6.25 7.41 9.28
CA ARG A 53 -6.80 8.35 8.29
C ARG A 53 -7.82 7.67 7.35
N TYR A 54 -7.54 6.45 6.88
CA TYR A 54 -8.49 5.70 6.04
C TYR A 54 -9.68 5.14 6.83
N ALA A 55 -9.49 4.75 8.10
CA ALA A 55 -10.59 4.32 8.94
C ALA A 55 -11.57 5.47 9.25
N GLU A 56 -11.08 6.72 9.39
CA GLU A 56 -11.88 7.94 9.54
C GLU A 56 -12.75 8.25 8.28
N LEU A 57 -12.41 7.67 7.13
CA LEU A 57 -13.27 7.72 5.93
C LEU A 57 -14.39 6.68 5.93
N GLY A 58 -14.53 5.89 7.01
CA GLY A 58 -15.55 4.86 7.14
C GLY A 58 -15.15 3.46 6.66
N TYR A 59 -13.91 3.24 6.23
CA TYR A 59 -13.43 1.92 5.80
C TYR A 59 -13.10 1.01 6.99
N VAL A 60 -13.20 -0.31 6.79
CA VAL A 60 -12.55 -1.29 7.65
C VAL A 60 -11.10 -1.40 7.19
N VAL A 61 -10.14 -1.00 8.02
CA VAL A 61 -8.73 -0.97 7.63
C VAL A 61 -7.94 -2.05 8.36
N LEU A 62 -7.19 -2.85 7.62
CA LEU A 62 -6.14 -3.72 8.14
C LEU A 62 -4.78 -3.13 7.79
N ALA A 63 -4.04 -2.62 8.77
CA ALA A 63 -2.62 -2.38 8.64
C ALA A 63 -1.90 -3.73 8.75
N CYS A 64 -1.43 -4.26 7.61
CA CYS A 64 -0.85 -5.59 7.56
C CYS A 64 0.65 -5.56 7.90
N ASP A 65 1.15 -6.64 8.49
CA ASP A 65 2.56 -6.91 8.68
C ASP A 65 3.09 -7.73 7.49
N MET A 66 4.15 -7.26 6.87
CA MET A 66 4.83 -7.97 5.77
C MET A 66 6.12 -8.64 6.20
N PHE A 67 6.64 -8.32 7.37
CA PHE A 67 7.98 -8.72 7.78
C PHE A 67 7.99 -9.89 8.76
N GLY A 68 7.05 -9.91 9.69
CA GLY A 68 6.98 -10.83 10.82
C GLY A 68 6.94 -10.10 12.14
N ARG A 69 6.29 -10.72 13.11
CA ARG A 69 5.96 -10.15 14.43
C ARG A 69 7.11 -9.42 15.12
N ASP A 70 8.33 -9.94 15.01
CA ASP A 70 9.50 -9.47 15.79
C ASP A 70 10.49 -8.65 14.94
N ILE A 71 10.08 -8.20 13.75
CA ILE A 71 10.98 -7.49 12.83
C ILE A 71 10.80 -5.97 12.91
N ALA A 72 9.57 -5.48 13.09
CA ALA A 72 9.31 -4.06 13.17
C ALA A 72 10.09 -3.43 14.34
N GLY A 73 10.87 -2.35 14.04
CA GLY A 73 11.75 -1.71 15.01
C GLY A 73 13.05 -2.47 15.33
N GLY A 74 13.31 -3.59 14.66
CA GLY A 74 14.55 -4.36 14.78
C GLY A 74 15.77 -3.70 14.12
N PRO A 75 16.93 -4.40 14.12
CA PRO A 75 18.15 -3.90 13.49
C PRO A 75 17.94 -3.56 12.02
N ARG A 76 18.44 -2.40 11.60
CA ARG A 76 18.30 -1.89 10.23
C ARG A 76 18.81 -2.87 9.17
N GLU A 77 19.90 -3.56 9.44
CA GLU A 77 20.51 -4.55 8.54
C GLU A 77 19.55 -5.70 8.25
N ARG A 78 18.83 -6.17 9.27
CA ARG A 78 17.83 -7.24 9.13
C ARG A 78 16.63 -6.79 8.29
N ILE A 79 16.18 -5.55 8.48
CA ILE A 79 15.10 -4.94 7.69
C ILE A 79 15.53 -4.82 6.21
N ILE A 80 16.73 -4.32 5.95
CA ILE A 80 17.27 -4.18 4.59
C ILE A 80 17.40 -5.55 3.90
N ALA A 81 17.93 -6.56 4.60
CA ALA A 81 18.03 -7.91 4.05
C ALA A 81 16.65 -8.46 3.65
N LEU A 82 15.64 -8.29 4.52
CA LEU A 82 14.28 -8.76 4.25
C LEU A 82 13.61 -8.00 3.09
N LEU A 83 13.83 -6.68 2.99
CA LEU A 83 13.36 -5.88 1.86
C LEU A 83 13.96 -6.37 0.54
N THR A 84 15.26 -6.71 0.54
CA THR A 84 15.95 -7.27 -0.62
C THR A 84 15.37 -8.63 -0.98
N GLU A 85 15.25 -9.54 -0.02
CA GLU A 85 14.64 -10.86 -0.23
C GLU A 85 13.21 -10.77 -0.80
N MET A 86 12.39 -9.88 -0.28
CA MET A 86 11.01 -9.68 -0.76
C MET A 86 10.96 -9.06 -2.16
N ARG A 87 11.94 -8.21 -2.52
CA ARG A 87 12.03 -7.64 -3.86
C ARG A 87 12.49 -8.66 -4.89
N ASP A 88 13.42 -9.54 -4.48
CA ASP A 88 14.00 -10.55 -5.35
C ASP A 88 13.11 -11.78 -5.51
N ASP A 89 12.14 -11.98 -4.61
CA ASP A 89 11.13 -13.04 -4.65
C ASP A 89 9.70 -12.45 -4.72
N PRO A 90 9.23 -12.09 -5.93
CA PRO A 90 7.90 -11.51 -6.12
C PRO A 90 6.76 -12.47 -5.75
N ASP A 91 6.97 -13.78 -5.87
CA ASP A 91 5.97 -14.78 -5.47
C ASP A 91 5.79 -14.79 -3.95
N ARG A 92 6.88 -14.71 -3.20
CA ARG A 92 6.84 -14.55 -1.74
C ARG A 92 6.18 -13.23 -1.33
N LEU A 93 6.51 -12.12 -2.00
CA LEU A 93 5.89 -10.83 -1.76
C LEU A 93 4.37 -10.89 -1.96
N VAL A 94 3.91 -11.44 -3.08
CA VAL A 94 2.48 -11.59 -3.40
C VAL A 94 1.80 -12.54 -2.41
N ARG A 95 2.39 -13.70 -2.08
CA ARG A 95 1.84 -14.63 -1.12
C ARG A 95 1.68 -13.98 0.26
N ARG A 96 2.67 -13.22 0.72
CA ARG A 96 2.64 -12.50 1.99
C ARG A 96 1.53 -11.44 2.01
N ALA A 97 1.39 -10.65 0.94
CA ALA A 97 0.32 -9.67 0.82
C ALA A 97 -1.07 -10.33 0.74
N ARG A 98 -1.19 -11.48 0.05
CA ARG A 98 -2.44 -12.26 0.02
C ARG A 98 -2.87 -12.75 1.39
N ALA A 99 -1.96 -13.18 2.26
CA ALA A 99 -2.29 -13.58 3.62
C ALA A 99 -2.99 -12.45 4.41
N GLY A 100 -2.54 -11.21 4.24
CA GLY A 100 -3.21 -10.02 4.82
C GLY A 100 -4.58 -9.76 4.17
N LEU A 101 -4.68 -9.88 2.85
CA LEU A 101 -5.94 -9.69 2.13
C LEU A 101 -6.98 -10.76 2.53
N ASP A 102 -6.56 -12.00 2.67
CA ASP A 102 -7.41 -13.11 3.12
C ASP A 102 -7.90 -12.91 4.56
N LEU A 103 -7.04 -12.36 5.43
CA LEU A 103 -7.47 -11.97 6.78
C LEU A 103 -8.54 -10.88 6.73
N LEU A 104 -8.34 -9.83 5.94
CA LEU A 104 -9.31 -8.74 5.78
C LEU A 104 -10.65 -9.27 5.24
N SER A 105 -10.64 -10.15 4.25
CA SER A 105 -11.85 -10.70 3.61
C SER A 105 -12.77 -11.47 4.57
N ARG A 106 -12.23 -11.97 5.69
CA ARG A 106 -12.99 -12.73 6.71
C ARG A 106 -13.75 -11.85 7.70
N VAL A 107 -13.62 -10.53 7.61
CA VAL A 107 -14.32 -9.60 8.50
C VAL A 107 -15.81 -9.56 8.14
N GLN A 108 -16.68 -9.94 9.07
CA GLN A 108 -18.14 -10.06 8.83
C GLN A 108 -18.81 -8.73 8.41
N THR A 109 -18.24 -7.60 8.83
CA THR A 109 -18.74 -6.26 8.48
C THR A 109 -18.19 -5.75 7.14
N LEU A 110 -17.43 -6.55 6.42
CA LEU A 110 -16.94 -6.20 5.09
C LEU A 110 -18.03 -6.42 4.03
N ASP A 111 -18.11 -5.56 3.02
CA ASP A 111 -19.05 -5.67 1.91
C ASP A 111 -18.45 -6.29 0.64
N GLU A 112 -17.38 -7.06 0.79
CA GLU A 112 -16.62 -7.74 -0.26
C GLU A 112 -15.74 -6.84 -1.14
N ARG A 113 -15.98 -5.51 -1.14
CA ARG A 113 -15.14 -4.56 -1.86
C ARG A 113 -13.86 -4.31 -1.08
N MET A 114 -12.74 -4.62 -1.67
CA MET A 114 -11.43 -4.45 -1.04
C MET A 114 -10.49 -3.65 -1.92
N ALA A 115 -9.65 -2.83 -1.31
CA ALA A 115 -8.56 -2.13 -1.95
C ALA A 115 -7.27 -2.27 -1.14
N VAL A 116 -6.14 -2.01 -1.79
CA VAL A 116 -4.83 -2.02 -1.15
C VAL A 116 -4.18 -0.65 -1.32
N VAL A 117 -3.69 -0.08 -0.23
CA VAL A 117 -2.92 1.17 -0.22
C VAL A 117 -1.56 0.88 0.39
N GLY A 118 -0.49 1.14 -0.35
CA GLY A 118 0.86 0.85 0.11
C GLY A 118 1.79 2.06 0.02
N PHE A 119 2.70 2.15 0.98
CA PHE A 119 3.69 3.22 1.10
C PHE A 119 5.10 2.68 0.89
N CYS A 120 5.93 3.32 0.07
CA CYS A 120 7.29 2.88 -0.21
C CYS A 120 7.35 1.40 -0.66
N PHE A 121 7.96 0.51 0.12
CA PHE A 121 7.91 -0.94 -0.08
C PHE A 121 6.47 -1.47 -0.22
N GLY A 122 5.54 -0.97 0.59
CA GLY A 122 4.12 -1.33 0.50
C GLY A 122 3.49 -0.94 -0.83
N GLY A 123 3.95 0.15 -1.46
CA GLY A 123 3.51 0.54 -2.80
C GLY A 123 3.90 -0.49 -3.86
N LEU A 124 5.12 -1.03 -3.79
CA LEU A 124 5.53 -2.17 -4.62
C LEU A 124 4.62 -3.38 -4.36
N ALA A 125 4.38 -3.73 -3.09
CA ALA A 125 3.54 -4.87 -2.73
C ALA A 125 2.09 -4.72 -3.25
N ALA A 126 1.51 -3.52 -3.17
CA ALA A 126 0.18 -3.23 -3.71
C ALA A 126 0.11 -3.43 -5.23
N LEU A 127 1.13 -2.94 -5.97
CA LEU A 127 1.19 -3.11 -7.42
C LEU A 127 1.45 -4.57 -7.82
N GLN A 128 2.32 -5.29 -7.11
CA GLN A 128 2.56 -6.72 -7.38
C GLN A 128 1.31 -7.57 -7.11
N LEU A 129 0.57 -7.25 -6.06
CA LEU A 129 -0.70 -7.91 -5.78
C LEU A 129 -1.72 -7.65 -6.91
N ALA A 130 -1.79 -6.43 -7.45
CA ALA A 130 -2.63 -6.12 -8.59
C ALA A 130 -2.18 -6.85 -9.87
N ARG A 131 -0.86 -6.89 -10.16
CA ARG A 131 -0.26 -7.64 -11.28
C ARG A 131 -0.60 -9.13 -11.20
N SER A 132 -0.69 -9.70 -9.99
CA SER A 132 -1.08 -11.11 -9.80
C SER A 132 -2.56 -11.41 -10.06
N GLY A 133 -3.37 -10.41 -10.46
CA GLY A 133 -4.80 -10.56 -10.69
C GLY A 133 -5.62 -10.74 -9.42
N ALA A 134 -5.15 -10.24 -8.27
CA ALA A 134 -5.89 -10.32 -7.01
C ALA A 134 -7.29 -9.69 -7.12
N PRO A 135 -8.31 -10.23 -6.43
CA PRO A 135 -9.69 -9.75 -6.51
C PRO A 135 -9.88 -8.50 -5.63
N ILE A 136 -9.27 -7.39 -6.05
CA ILE A 136 -9.36 -6.08 -5.39
C ILE A 136 -9.89 -5.03 -6.36
N ALA A 137 -10.69 -4.08 -5.87
CA ALA A 137 -11.25 -2.99 -6.65
C ALA A 137 -10.17 -1.97 -7.04
N ALA A 138 -9.21 -1.73 -6.15
CA ALA A 138 -8.12 -0.78 -6.39
C ALA A 138 -6.82 -1.17 -5.72
N ALA A 139 -5.69 -0.75 -6.33
CA ALA A 139 -4.38 -0.74 -5.71
C ALA A 139 -3.77 0.66 -5.83
N VAL A 140 -3.28 1.20 -4.72
CA VAL A 140 -2.67 2.53 -4.64
C VAL A 140 -1.23 2.40 -4.17
N SER A 141 -0.29 2.95 -4.96
CA SER A 141 1.13 3.03 -4.61
C SER A 141 1.50 4.48 -4.30
N ILE A 142 1.92 4.75 -3.06
CA ILE A 142 2.35 6.07 -2.62
C ILE A 142 3.86 6.03 -2.42
N HIS A 143 4.60 6.83 -3.20
CA HIS A 143 6.06 6.84 -3.30
C HIS A 143 6.69 5.43 -3.30
N GLY A 144 6.02 4.48 -3.96
CA GLY A 144 6.49 3.10 -4.06
C GLY A 144 7.35 2.84 -5.28
N SER A 145 8.15 1.77 -5.24
CA SER A 145 8.87 1.29 -6.41
C SER A 145 7.89 0.83 -7.49
N LEU A 146 8.12 1.25 -8.72
CA LEU A 146 7.30 0.91 -9.90
C LEU A 146 7.89 -0.24 -10.70
N ALA A 147 9.20 -0.45 -10.59
CA ALA A 147 9.91 -1.53 -11.27
C ALA A 147 9.34 -2.90 -10.86
N ALA A 148 9.20 -3.78 -11.82
CA ALA A 148 8.74 -5.15 -11.64
C ALA A 148 9.69 -6.13 -12.33
N SER A 149 10.00 -7.24 -11.64
CA SER A 149 10.70 -8.38 -12.22
C SER A 149 9.76 -9.30 -13.03
N VAL A 150 8.46 -9.25 -12.72
CA VAL A 150 7.40 -9.97 -13.43
C VAL A 150 6.37 -8.96 -13.90
N HIS A 151 6.16 -8.87 -15.20
CA HIS A 151 5.18 -7.98 -15.83
C HIS A 151 3.79 -8.63 -15.88
N ALA A 152 2.77 -7.79 -15.90
CA ALA A 152 1.40 -8.26 -16.03
C ALA A 152 1.08 -8.67 -17.47
N GLU A 153 0.39 -9.80 -17.62
CA GLU A 153 -0.16 -10.24 -18.90
C GLU A 153 -1.40 -9.40 -19.28
N PRO A 154 -1.72 -9.29 -20.59
CA PRO A 154 -2.92 -8.60 -21.06
C PRO A 154 -4.20 -9.11 -20.37
N GLY A 155 -4.96 -8.19 -19.75
CA GLY A 155 -6.19 -8.50 -19.03
C GLY A 155 -6.01 -9.11 -17.63
N GLN A 156 -4.78 -9.29 -17.17
CA GLN A 156 -4.50 -9.86 -15.83
C GLN A 156 -4.79 -8.85 -14.70
N VAL A 157 -4.47 -7.58 -14.90
CA VAL A 157 -4.72 -6.52 -13.90
C VAL A 157 -6.19 -6.13 -13.92
N ARG A 158 -6.94 -6.57 -12.92
CA ARG A 158 -8.37 -6.26 -12.77
C ARG A 158 -8.63 -5.03 -11.92
N ALA A 159 -7.70 -4.73 -11.01
CA ALA A 159 -7.78 -3.57 -10.13
C ALA A 159 -7.59 -2.26 -10.90
N ARG A 160 -8.23 -1.20 -10.42
CA ARG A 160 -7.89 0.18 -10.83
C ARG A 160 -6.63 0.60 -10.10
N LEU A 161 -5.67 1.22 -10.78
CA LEU A 161 -4.38 1.58 -10.21
C LEU A 161 -4.24 3.09 -10.03
N LEU A 162 -3.75 3.53 -8.87
CA LEU A 162 -3.30 4.90 -8.64
C LEU A 162 -1.85 4.88 -8.17
N VAL A 163 -1.00 5.67 -8.83
CA VAL A 163 0.37 5.94 -8.41
C VAL A 163 0.48 7.40 -7.99
N CYS A 164 1.02 7.64 -6.79
CA CYS A 164 1.37 8.96 -6.26
C CYS A 164 2.90 9.03 -6.14
N HIS A 165 3.55 9.80 -7.03
CA HIS A 165 5.01 9.81 -7.19
C HIS A 165 5.61 11.17 -6.91
N GLY A 166 6.74 11.21 -6.20
CA GLY A 166 7.53 12.44 -6.00
C GLY A 166 8.45 12.71 -7.19
N ALA A 167 8.33 13.90 -7.80
CA ALA A 167 9.10 14.24 -9.01
C ALA A 167 10.63 14.31 -8.78
N LEU A 168 11.07 14.45 -7.53
CA LEU A 168 12.48 14.47 -7.13
C LEU A 168 12.89 13.19 -6.37
N ASP A 169 12.15 12.10 -6.53
CA ASP A 169 12.46 10.81 -5.90
C ASP A 169 13.64 10.12 -6.63
N PRO A 170 14.84 10.04 -6.03
CA PRO A 170 15.99 9.42 -6.66
C PRO A 170 15.96 7.87 -6.59
N HIS A 171 15.08 7.30 -5.76
CA HIS A 171 14.93 5.85 -5.60
C HIS A 171 13.99 5.23 -6.65
N VAL A 172 13.17 6.08 -7.30
CA VAL A 172 12.24 5.67 -8.37
C VAL A 172 12.41 6.67 -9.53
N PRO A 173 13.36 6.43 -10.44
CA PRO A 173 13.64 7.33 -11.54
C PRO A 173 12.48 7.43 -12.53
N VAL A 174 12.42 8.52 -13.28
CA VAL A 174 11.38 8.74 -14.30
C VAL A 174 11.33 7.63 -15.35
N ALA A 175 12.45 6.95 -15.60
CA ALA A 175 12.47 5.78 -16.48
C ALA A 175 11.55 4.65 -15.99
N ASP A 176 11.48 4.42 -14.67
CA ASP A 176 10.59 3.42 -14.08
C ASP A 176 9.11 3.85 -14.21
N VAL A 177 8.84 5.16 -14.16
CA VAL A 177 7.49 5.71 -14.39
C VAL A 177 7.05 5.44 -15.83
N ILE A 178 7.94 5.65 -16.79
CA ILE A 178 7.67 5.39 -18.21
C ILE A 178 7.44 3.89 -18.45
N ALA A 179 8.33 3.03 -17.92
CA ALA A 179 8.22 1.58 -18.04
C ALA A 179 6.91 1.05 -17.42
N PHE A 180 6.51 1.57 -16.27
CA PHE A 180 5.22 1.26 -15.64
C PHE A 180 4.04 1.65 -16.55
N ALA A 181 4.06 2.85 -17.13
CA ALA A 181 3.01 3.31 -18.02
C ALA A 181 2.87 2.44 -19.27
N GLU A 182 4.01 2.06 -19.87
CA GLU A 182 4.07 1.15 -21.03
C GLU A 182 3.52 -0.23 -20.69
N GLU A 183 3.93 -0.80 -19.56
CA GLU A 183 3.43 -2.08 -19.06
C GLU A 183 1.91 -2.05 -18.83
N MET A 184 1.40 -1.06 -18.10
CA MET A 184 -0.02 -0.98 -17.79
C MET A 184 -0.89 -0.74 -19.04
N ASN A 185 -0.39 0.01 -20.03
CA ASN A 185 -1.05 0.17 -21.31
C ASN A 185 -1.09 -1.17 -22.08
N ALA A 186 0.01 -1.91 -22.10
CA ALA A 186 0.08 -3.22 -22.75
C ALA A 186 -0.83 -4.25 -22.07
N ALA A 187 -0.93 -4.20 -20.73
CA ALA A 187 -1.83 -5.04 -19.95
C ALA A 187 -3.32 -4.65 -20.09
N GLY A 188 -3.63 -3.50 -20.70
CA GLY A 188 -5.00 -2.97 -20.79
C GLY A 188 -5.57 -2.55 -19.43
N ALA A 189 -4.73 -2.25 -18.45
CA ALA A 189 -5.14 -1.88 -17.11
C ALA A 189 -5.70 -0.45 -17.05
N TYR A 190 -6.64 -0.21 -16.15
CA TYR A 190 -7.01 1.16 -15.78
C TYR A 190 -6.03 1.72 -14.77
N TRP A 191 -5.31 2.76 -15.13
CA TRP A 191 -4.32 3.38 -14.24
C TRP A 191 -4.34 4.91 -14.29
N GLN A 192 -3.91 5.52 -13.20
CA GLN A 192 -3.70 6.96 -13.05
C GLN A 192 -2.38 7.18 -12.32
N LEU A 193 -1.62 8.21 -12.71
CA LEU A 193 -0.40 8.63 -12.05
C LEU A 193 -0.47 10.12 -11.73
N ASN A 194 -0.21 10.47 -10.48
CA ASN A 194 -0.02 11.83 -10.01
C ASN A 194 1.44 12.04 -9.63
N MET A 195 2.09 13.00 -10.28
CA MET A 195 3.47 13.38 -9.99
C MET A 195 3.50 14.73 -9.25
N TYR A 196 4.14 14.75 -8.08
CA TYR A 196 4.20 15.92 -7.22
C TYR A 196 5.56 16.62 -7.34
N GLY A 197 5.55 17.86 -7.90
CA GLY A 197 6.74 18.67 -8.03
C GLY A 197 7.38 19.01 -6.67
N GLY A 198 8.71 18.95 -6.58
CA GLY A 198 9.44 19.21 -5.33
C GLY A 198 9.46 18.09 -4.30
N ALA A 199 8.57 17.10 -4.41
CA ALA A 199 8.53 15.97 -3.48
C ALA A 199 9.61 14.92 -3.79
N GLN A 200 10.24 14.41 -2.73
CA GLN A 200 11.19 13.30 -2.75
C GLN A 200 10.51 11.99 -2.33
N HIS A 201 11.29 10.91 -2.17
CA HIS A 201 10.80 9.66 -1.59
C HIS A 201 10.28 9.87 -0.17
N GLY A 202 9.29 9.09 0.25
CA GLY A 202 8.77 9.14 1.61
C GLY A 202 8.08 10.46 1.98
N PHE A 203 7.55 11.21 1.02
CA PHE A 203 6.97 12.53 1.23
C PHE A 203 5.77 12.56 2.20
N THR A 204 5.24 11.43 2.61
CA THR A 204 4.16 11.32 3.62
C THR A 204 4.67 11.11 5.04
N HIS A 205 5.98 10.90 5.23
CA HIS A 205 6.58 10.68 6.56
C HIS A 205 6.88 12.00 7.24
N THR A 206 6.04 12.45 8.17
CA THR A 206 6.16 13.75 8.86
C THR A 206 7.49 13.94 9.61
N ASP A 207 8.11 12.84 10.04
CA ASP A 207 9.40 12.86 10.74
C ASP A 207 10.62 12.80 9.81
N ALA A 208 10.41 12.65 8.50
CA ALA A 208 11.49 12.58 7.51
C ALA A 208 12.05 13.99 7.25
N LYS A 209 13.13 14.33 7.97
CA LYS A 209 13.82 15.63 7.81
C LYS A 209 14.67 15.63 6.54
N PRO A 210 14.67 16.73 5.77
CA PRO A 210 15.53 16.89 4.61
C PRO A 210 17.00 16.65 4.96
N GLY A 211 17.69 15.81 4.18
CA GLY A 211 19.10 15.49 4.35
C GLY A 211 19.45 14.42 5.39
N ALA A 212 18.50 13.97 6.22
CA ALA A 212 18.75 12.88 7.17
C ALA A 212 18.95 11.52 6.47
N ILE A 213 18.19 11.27 5.43
CA ILE A 213 18.36 10.14 4.51
C ILE A 213 18.38 10.73 3.09
N PRO A 214 19.41 10.49 2.28
CA PRO A 214 19.49 11.05 0.93
C PRO A 214 18.24 10.69 0.10
N GLY A 215 17.60 11.71 -0.47
CA GLY A 215 16.41 11.54 -1.32
C GLY A 215 15.11 11.24 -0.59
N VAL A 216 15.08 11.33 0.74
CA VAL A 216 13.88 11.11 1.56
C VAL A 216 13.57 12.36 2.37
N ALA A 217 12.37 12.93 2.18
CA ALA A 217 11.93 14.09 2.94
C ALA A 217 10.40 14.21 2.95
N TYR A 218 9.85 14.66 4.07
CA TYR A 218 8.45 15.07 4.16
C TYR A 218 8.15 16.25 3.24
N HIS A 219 6.97 16.21 2.60
CA HIS A 219 6.48 17.30 1.78
C HIS A 219 4.97 17.47 2.00
N GLU A 220 4.59 18.45 2.82
CA GLU A 220 3.23 18.66 3.31
C GLU A 220 2.18 18.74 2.18
N GLN A 221 2.46 19.50 1.13
CA GLN A 221 1.52 19.64 0.02
C GLN A 221 1.34 18.30 -0.73
N ALA A 222 2.42 17.54 -0.95
CA ALA A 222 2.34 16.24 -1.63
C ALA A 222 1.61 15.21 -0.76
N ASP A 223 1.83 15.19 0.57
CA ASP A 223 1.06 14.34 1.49
C ASP A 223 -0.43 14.67 1.42
N THR A 224 -0.80 15.95 1.55
CA THR A 224 -2.19 16.40 1.49
C THR A 224 -2.87 16.04 0.17
N LEU A 225 -2.22 16.32 -0.96
CA LEU A 225 -2.77 16.07 -2.29
C LEU A 225 -2.83 14.59 -2.62
N SER A 226 -1.84 13.78 -2.21
CA SER A 226 -1.86 12.34 -2.44
C SER A 226 -2.95 11.65 -1.62
N PHE A 227 -3.19 12.07 -0.39
CA PHE A 227 -4.28 11.57 0.41
C PHE A 227 -5.64 11.93 -0.20
N ALA A 228 -5.85 13.19 -0.60
CA ALA A 228 -7.08 13.61 -1.27
C ALA A 228 -7.34 12.82 -2.57
N ALA A 229 -6.30 12.65 -3.41
CA ALA A 229 -6.39 11.86 -4.64
C ALA A 229 -6.73 10.39 -4.33
N THR A 230 -6.12 9.79 -3.31
CA THR A 230 -6.39 8.41 -2.91
C THR A 230 -7.82 8.24 -2.40
N ARG A 231 -8.30 9.14 -1.53
CA ARG A 231 -9.68 9.15 -1.05
C ARG A 231 -10.68 9.16 -2.19
N ASP A 232 -10.53 10.09 -3.12
CA ASP A 232 -11.45 10.26 -4.24
C ASP A 232 -11.36 9.09 -5.23
N PHE A 233 -10.17 8.51 -5.40
CA PHE A 233 -9.94 7.34 -6.23
C PHE A 233 -10.60 6.09 -5.65
N LEU A 234 -10.42 5.82 -4.35
CA LEU A 234 -11.03 4.69 -3.66
C LEU A 234 -12.57 4.78 -3.70
N ALA A 235 -13.15 5.96 -3.44
CA ALA A 235 -14.59 6.15 -3.51
C ALA A 235 -15.14 5.74 -4.89
N ARG A 236 -14.53 6.25 -5.98
CA ARG A 236 -14.93 5.86 -7.36
C ARG A 236 -14.67 4.39 -7.66
N ALA A 237 -13.60 3.80 -7.17
CA ALA A 237 -13.30 2.39 -7.41
C ALA A 237 -14.33 1.48 -6.73
N PHE A 238 -14.73 1.80 -5.51
CA PHE A 238 -15.75 1.05 -4.78
C PHE A 238 -17.15 1.22 -5.35
N ASP A 239 -17.51 2.40 -5.89
CA ASP A 239 -18.81 2.61 -6.55
C ASP A 239 -18.91 1.82 -7.85
N ASN A 240 -17.83 1.66 -8.60
CA ASN A 240 -17.78 0.90 -9.85
C ASN A 240 -17.64 -0.63 -9.67
N ALA A 241 -17.40 -1.10 -8.45
CA ALA A 241 -17.28 -2.52 -8.12
C ALA A 241 -18.62 -3.18 -7.70
N ARG A 242 -19.73 -2.48 -7.92
CA ARG A 242 -21.11 -2.97 -7.66
C ARG A 242 -21.62 -3.83 -8.79
#